data_57d8ef08f30eb30ac895877820ff1713
#
_entry.id   57d8ef08f30eb30ac895877820ff1713
#
_cell.length_a   1.000
_cell.length_b   1.000
_cell.length_c   1.000
_cell.angle_alpha   90.00
_cell.angle_beta   90.00
_cell.angle_gamma   90.00
#
_symmetry.space_group_name_H-M   'P 1'
#
loop_
_entity.id
_entity.type
_entity.pdbx_description
1 polymer ?
#
loop_
_entity_poly.entity_id
_entity_poly.type
_entity_poly.pdbx_seq_one_letter_code
_entity_poly.pdbx_strand_id
1 'polypeptide(L)'
;MWILLALVILIILAAAAVCIGVADLTPARLAVTWLPLSERYLDVLPLTPKEENVLLLLRLPRIAAAVIAGAGLGLAGTGMQAITGNQMASPFTTGLSGAAALGAAAV
;
A
#
# COMPACT_ATOMS: atom_id res chain seq x y z
N MET A 1 -14.42 -13.92 10.73
CA MET A 1 -14.92 -13.83 9.34
C MET A 1 -14.67 -12.45 8.73
N TRP A 2 -15.09 -11.35 9.35
CA TRP A 2 -14.88 -9.98 8.84
C TRP A 2 -13.41 -9.56 8.71
N ILE A 3 -12.55 -9.96 9.65
CA ILE A 3 -11.11 -9.66 9.63
C ILE A 3 -10.42 -10.34 8.44
N LEU A 4 -10.74 -11.60 8.18
CA LEU A 4 -10.22 -12.34 7.04
C LEU A 4 -10.64 -11.71 5.72
N LEU A 5 -11.91 -11.28 5.63
CA LEU A 5 -12.43 -10.60 4.45
C LEU A 5 -11.73 -9.25 4.23
N ALA A 6 -11.51 -8.47 5.29
CA ALA A 6 -10.76 -7.21 5.21
C ALA A 6 -9.30 -7.43 4.77
N LEU A 7 -8.63 -8.47 5.29
CA LEU A 7 -7.28 -8.85 4.88
C LEU A 7 -7.21 -9.24 3.39
N VAL A 8 -8.16 -10.04 2.94
CA VAL A 8 -8.23 -10.43 1.51
C VAL A 8 -8.44 -9.21 0.62
N ILE A 9 -9.35 -8.30 0.99
CA ILE A 9 -9.56 -7.05 0.24
C ILE A 9 -8.28 -6.21 0.22
N LEU A 10 -7.58 -6.09 1.35
CA LEU A 10 -6.33 -5.34 1.44
C LEU A 10 -5.27 -5.92 0.49
N ILE A 11 -5.11 -7.24 0.47
CA ILE A 11 -4.15 -7.93 -0.41
C ILE A 11 -4.52 -7.71 -1.88
N ILE A 12 -5.80 -7.82 -2.24
CA ILE A 12 -6.27 -7.58 -3.60
C ILE A 12 -6.01 -6.13 -4.03
N LEU A 13 -6.31 -5.17 -3.16
CA LEU A 13 -6.07 -3.75 -3.45
C LEU A 13 -4.58 -3.44 -3.57
N ALA A 14 -3.73 -4.02 -2.72
CA ALA A 14 -2.28 -3.87 -2.81
C ALA A 14 -1.73 -4.46 -4.12
N ALA A 15 -2.20 -5.65 -4.50
CA ALA A 15 -1.83 -6.28 -5.78
C ALA A 15 -2.30 -5.45 -6.98
N ALA A 16 -3.53 -4.93 -6.94
CA ALA A 16 -4.04 -4.05 -7.98
C ALA A 16 -3.23 -2.74 -8.08
N ALA A 17 -2.83 -2.17 -6.95
CA ALA A 17 -2.01 -0.96 -6.91
C ALA A 17 -0.61 -1.15 -7.53
N VAL A 18 -0.05 -2.35 -7.48
CA VAL A 18 1.19 -2.69 -8.19
C VAL A 18 0.99 -2.65 -9.70
N CYS A 19 -0.14 -3.18 -10.19
CA CYS A 19 -0.42 -3.30 -11.62
C CYS A 19 -0.91 -1.99 -12.25
N ILE A 20 -1.70 -1.19 -11.53
CA ILE A 20 -2.30 0.05 -12.03
C ILE A 20 -1.28 1.21 -11.92
N GLY A 21 -0.89 1.80 -13.05
CA GLY A 21 -0.01 2.99 -13.07
C GLY A 21 0.57 3.28 -14.45
N VAL A 22 1.41 4.31 -14.52
CA VAL A 22 2.00 4.87 -15.75
C VAL A 22 2.89 3.85 -16.52
N ALA A 23 3.47 2.88 -15.83
CA ALA A 23 4.18 1.77 -16.46
C ALA A 23 3.25 0.56 -16.58
N ASP A 24 3.21 -0.06 -17.75
CA ASP A 24 2.38 -1.24 -18.06
C ASP A 24 2.92 -2.50 -17.35
N LEU A 25 2.75 -2.52 -16.04
CA LEU A 25 3.13 -3.65 -15.19
C LEU A 25 1.97 -4.66 -15.14
N THR A 26 1.85 -5.49 -16.17
CA THR A 26 0.87 -6.57 -16.13
C THR A 26 1.29 -7.67 -15.18
N PRO A 27 0.35 -8.35 -14.50
CA PRO A 27 0.67 -9.47 -13.58
C PRO A 27 1.51 -10.54 -14.26
N ALA A 28 1.30 -10.78 -15.55
CA ALA A 28 2.06 -11.74 -16.34
C ALA A 28 3.54 -11.34 -16.45
N ARG A 29 3.85 -10.07 -16.71
CA ARG A 29 5.22 -9.54 -16.82
C ARG A 29 5.95 -9.60 -15.48
N LEU A 30 5.26 -9.33 -14.37
CA LEU A 30 5.80 -9.48 -13.02
C LEU A 30 6.14 -10.94 -12.72
N ALA A 31 5.24 -11.86 -13.08
CA ALA A 31 5.46 -13.29 -12.91
C ALA A 31 6.68 -13.79 -13.69
N VAL A 32 6.84 -13.37 -14.94
CA VAL A 32 7.99 -13.74 -15.78
C VAL A 32 9.31 -13.22 -15.21
N THR A 33 9.32 -12.01 -14.67
CA THR A 33 10.54 -11.39 -14.12
C THR A 33 10.99 -12.05 -12.81
N TRP A 34 10.04 -12.49 -11.97
CA TRP A 34 10.35 -12.98 -10.62
C TRP A 34 10.28 -14.51 -10.49
N LEU A 35 9.59 -15.21 -11.40
CA LEU A 35 9.56 -16.68 -11.45
C LEU A 35 10.21 -17.17 -12.75
N PRO A 36 11.44 -17.68 -12.70
CA PRO A 36 12.18 -18.12 -13.89
C PRO A 36 11.52 -19.28 -14.64
N LEU A 37 10.57 -19.99 -14.01
CA LEU A 37 9.79 -21.05 -14.63
C LEU A 37 8.69 -20.55 -15.58
N SER A 38 8.28 -19.29 -15.46
CA SER A 38 7.17 -18.72 -16.23
C SER A 38 7.57 -18.27 -17.63
N GLU A 39 8.85 -18.04 -17.90
CA GLU A 39 9.36 -17.73 -19.26
C GLU A 39 9.00 -18.82 -20.27
N ARG A 40 8.87 -20.06 -19.80
CA ARG A 40 8.57 -21.24 -20.64
C ARG A 40 7.09 -21.36 -21.02
N TYR A 41 6.20 -20.69 -20.27
CA TYR A 41 4.75 -20.80 -20.42
C TYR A 41 4.06 -19.51 -20.83
N LEU A 42 4.70 -18.37 -20.63
CA LEU A 42 4.15 -17.06 -20.92
C LEU A 42 5.04 -16.39 -21.99
N ASP A 43 4.52 -16.24 -23.20
CA ASP A 43 5.18 -15.53 -24.30
C ASP A 43 5.10 -13.99 -24.07
N VAL A 44 5.63 -13.54 -22.92
CA VAL A 44 5.58 -12.16 -22.46
C VAL A 44 6.99 -11.69 -22.13
N LEU A 45 7.38 -10.53 -22.65
CA LEU A 45 8.67 -9.91 -22.39
C LEU A 45 8.84 -9.55 -20.90
N PRO A 46 9.98 -9.86 -20.27
CA PRO A 46 10.28 -9.44 -18.90
C PRO A 46 10.29 -7.92 -18.75
N LEU A 47 10.29 -7.45 -17.52
CA LEU A 47 10.37 -6.01 -17.22
C LEU A 47 11.69 -5.42 -17.69
N THR A 48 11.62 -4.22 -18.25
CA THR A 48 12.84 -3.45 -18.56
C THR A 48 13.47 -2.95 -17.25
N PRO A 49 14.79 -2.67 -17.22
CA PRO A 49 15.47 -2.14 -16.02
C PRO A 49 14.84 -0.84 -15.49
N LYS A 50 14.25 -0.03 -16.37
CA LYS A 50 13.53 1.18 -15.97
C LYS A 50 12.21 0.87 -15.24
N GLU A 51 11.45 -0.09 -15.75
CA GLU A 51 10.19 -0.54 -15.13
C GLU A 51 10.42 -1.21 -13.80
N GLU A 52 11.49 -2.00 -13.69
CA GLU A 52 11.91 -2.63 -12.44
C GLU A 52 12.30 -1.57 -11.39
N ASN A 53 13.05 -0.55 -11.75
CA ASN A 53 13.38 0.56 -10.86
C ASN A 53 12.13 1.33 -10.42
N VAL A 54 11.18 1.58 -11.31
CA VAL A 54 9.90 2.21 -10.95
C VAL A 54 9.12 1.35 -9.95
N LEU A 55 9.11 0.04 -10.14
CA LEU A 55 8.45 -0.89 -9.22
C LEU A 55 9.11 -0.88 -7.84
N LEU A 56 10.42 -1.08 -7.77
CA LEU A 56 11.16 -1.26 -6.52
C LEU A 56 11.35 0.05 -5.75
N LEU A 57 11.66 1.15 -6.44
CA LEU A 57 12.03 2.42 -5.80
C LEU A 57 10.85 3.36 -5.60
N LEU A 58 9.79 3.23 -6.39
CA LEU A 58 8.66 4.14 -6.31
C LEU A 58 7.37 3.44 -5.85
N ARG A 59 6.97 2.33 -6.49
CA ARG A 59 5.66 1.71 -6.22
C ARG A 59 5.64 0.92 -4.93
N LEU A 60 6.59 0.02 -4.71
CA LEU A 60 6.64 -0.81 -3.51
C LEU A 60 6.76 0.01 -2.23
N PRO A 61 7.67 1.00 -2.11
CA PRO A 61 7.74 1.83 -0.92
C PRO A 61 6.47 2.64 -0.68
N ARG A 62 5.83 3.13 -1.74
CA ARG A 62 4.58 3.89 -1.64
C ARG A 62 3.42 3.03 -1.13
N ILE A 63 3.30 1.79 -1.63
CA ILE A 63 2.27 0.85 -1.17
C ILE A 63 2.53 0.46 0.29
N ALA A 64 3.78 0.15 0.65
CA ALA A 64 4.16 -0.17 2.03
C ALA A 64 3.84 1.00 2.97
N ALA A 65 4.20 2.22 2.60
CA ALA A 65 3.90 3.42 3.38
C ALA A 65 2.39 3.62 3.55
N ALA A 66 1.59 3.40 2.50
CA ALA A 66 0.14 3.51 2.56
C ALA A 66 -0.49 2.48 3.52
N VAL A 67 0.00 1.22 3.49
CA VAL A 67 -0.47 0.15 4.39
C VAL A 67 -0.11 0.48 5.85
N ILE A 68 1.13 0.89 6.11
CA ILE A 68 1.59 1.25 7.46
C ILE A 68 0.83 2.46 7.99
N ALA A 69 0.67 3.51 7.18
CA ALA A 69 -0.08 4.70 7.57
C ALA A 69 -1.56 4.38 7.84
N GLY A 70 -2.19 3.58 6.98
CA GLY A 70 -3.58 3.15 7.17
C GLY A 70 -3.78 2.32 8.43
N ALA A 71 -2.88 1.38 8.70
CA ALA A 71 -2.90 0.58 9.93
C ALA A 71 -2.70 1.47 11.18
N GLY A 72 -1.75 2.39 11.13
CA GLY A 72 -1.49 3.35 12.21
C GLY A 72 -2.69 4.24 12.51
N LEU A 73 -3.32 4.78 11.47
CA LEU A 73 -4.53 5.60 11.62
C LEU A 73 -5.71 4.78 12.16
N GLY A 74 -5.86 3.53 11.75
CA GLY A 74 -6.89 2.62 12.27
C GLY A 74 -6.71 2.35 13.76
N LEU A 75 -5.48 2.03 14.19
CA LEU A 75 -5.15 1.82 15.60
C LEU A 75 -5.33 3.10 16.43
N ALA A 76 -4.87 4.24 15.94
CA ALA A 76 -5.05 5.53 16.61
C ALA A 76 -6.54 5.88 16.74
N GLY A 77 -7.33 5.63 15.69
CA GLY A 77 -8.78 5.85 15.70
C GLY A 77 -9.49 5.02 16.75
N THR A 78 -9.25 3.72 16.77
CA THR A 78 -9.87 2.81 17.77
C THR A 78 -9.43 3.12 19.19
N GLY A 79 -8.13 3.44 19.39
CA GLY A 79 -7.62 3.86 20.69
C GLY A 79 -8.28 5.14 21.19
N MET A 80 -8.44 6.13 20.32
CA MET A 80 -9.08 7.40 20.65
C MET A 80 -10.54 7.21 21.06
N GLN A 81 -11.30 6.40 20.28
CA GLN A 81 -12.69 6.08 20.61
C GLN A 81 -12.83 5.36 21.94
N ALA A 82 -11.90 4.45 22.25
CA ALA A 82 -11.89 3.73 23.52
C ALA A 82 -11.62 4.65 24.72
N ILE A 83 -10.65 5.56 24.61
CA ILE A 83 -10.28 6.48 25.69
C ILE A 83 -11.37 7.52 25.93
N THR A 84 -11.95 8.07 24.87
CA THR A 84 -12.99 9.12 24.99
C THR A 84 -14.39 8.57 25.26
N GLY A 85 -14.59 7.25 25.13
CA GLY A 85 -15.92 6.62 25.18
C GLY A 85 -16.89 7.13 24.10
N ASN A 86 -16.36 7.76 23.06
CA ASN A 86 -17.15 8.39 22.01
C ASN A 86 -16.77 7.84 20.63
N GLN A 87 -17.71 7.18 19.99
CA GLN A 87 -17.52 6.59 18.65
C GLN A 87 -17.34 7.65 17.53
N MET A 88 -17.67 8.91 17.81
CA MET A 88 -17.46 10.03 16.90
C MET A 88 -16.05 10.64 17.01
N ALA A 89 -15.25 10.23 18.00
CA ALA A 89 -13.88 10.72 18.15
C ALA A 89 -13.02 10.23 16.98
N SER A 90 -12.29 11.17 16.40
CA SER A 90 -11.41 10.94 15.26
C SER A 90 -9.99 11.45 15.56
N PRO A 91 -8.94 10.77 15.11
CA PRO A 91 -7.56 11.25 15.23
C PRO A 91 -7.37 12.64 14.61
N PHE A 92 -8.14 12.96 13.58
CA PHE A 92 -8.07 14.27 12.91
C PHE A 92 -8.55 15.41 13.80
N THR A 93 -9.57 15.19 14.63
CA THR A 93 -10.12 16.23 15.53
C THR A 93 -9.20 16.58 16.69
N THR A 94 -8.20 15.73 16.99
CA THR A 94 -7.22 15.93 18.06
C THR A 94 -5.92 16.57 17.62
N GLY A 95 -5.86 17.10 16.39
CA GLY A 95 -4.70 17.86 15.91
C GLY A 95 -3.58 17.00 15.30
N LEU A 96 -3.82 15.70 15.07
CA LEU A 96 -2.82 14.81 14.46
C LEU A 96 -2.37 15.29 13.09
N SER A 97 -3.29 15.84 12.30
CA SER A 97 -2.97 16.43 10.99
C SER A 97 -2.04 17.64 11.10
N GLY A 98 -2.23 18.49 12.12
CA GLY A 98 -1.35 19.61 12.39
C GLY A 98 0.06 19.17 12.80
N ALA A 99 0.14 18.18 13.68
CA ALA A 99 1.42 17.61 14.10
C ALA A 99 2.16 16.94 12.92
N ALA A 100 1.46 16.21 12.06
CA ALA A 100 2.02 15.62 10.87
C ALA A 100 2.53 16.67 9.87
N ALA A 101 1.76 17.74 9.64
CA ALA A 101 2.17 18.85 8.78
C ALA A 101 3.42 19.56 9.33
N LEU A 102 3.48 19.78 10.64
CA LEU A 102 4.64 20.38 11.30
C LEU A 102 5.88 19.48 11.20
N GLY A 103 5.71 18.18 11.39
CA GLY A 103 6.79 17.19 11.20
C GLY A 103 7.30 17.17 9.76
N ALA A 104 6.42 17.22 8.77
CA ALA A 104 6.80 17.26 7.35
C ALA A 104 7.50 18.58 6.96
N ALA A 105 7.19 19.68 7.61
CA ALA A 105 7.83 20.98 7.37
C ALA A 105 9.21 21.11 8.04
N ALA A 106 9.52 20.27 9.01
CA ALA A 106 10.79 20.26 9.75
C ALA A 106 11.89 19.44 9.09
N VAL A 107 11.58 18.69 8.02
CA VAL A 107 12.50 17.84 7.24
C VAL A 107 12.82 18.51 5.90
#